data_4c84c7b7e8eeb5d13a6c68133a55833a
#
_entry.id   4c84c7b7e8eeb5d13a6c68133a55833a
#
_cell.length_a   1.000
_cell.length_b   1.000
_cell.length_c   1.000
_cell.angle_alpha   90.00
_cell.angle_beta   90.00
_cell.angle_gamma   90.00
#
_symmetry.space_group_name_H-M   'P 1'
#
loop_
_entity.id
_entity.type
_entity.pdbx_description
1 polymer ?
#
loop_
_entity_poly.entity_id
_entity_poly.type
_entity_poly.pdbx_seq_one_letter_code
_entity_poly.pdbx_strand_id
1 'polypeptide(L)'
;MYTHCFAHSLNRALVNAVSSKEHASARNFFGIVELTYTFTEGSAMRHQHFISCQEGYIAADGGKNAPLHLKGLSETRWNCRAESLNRLAKPQVYRAVIDTIEHIADTTSDGTVRGASSGLKTSLMDYSFIAQLFTMQPVLSIINETSILLQRTPLDLLQAYTYVNALSMELATLRSDSAWCQALDKAKDLAHLLGVEAEFACTRKRKVPRRHLDNPTVSAQQSDVGDDAEARSDYFAVIDRLCAELQERFPKSLQHFAPLQCVNMDIIDAEIQLAELVEIYSLDISLIAQWRLLRQHCGRQRSTSIAACYFLVPREHTALRQAYQILLTLPVTSAGVERSFSKLALIKSKLRTTMTQHRLQALMFASIEKDILGSLSCDDLVSKFARKEDRRMDLG
;
A
#
# COMPACT_ATOMS: atom_id res chain seq x y z
N MET A 1 14.33 19.96 -9.93
CA MET A 1 14.07 18.91 -8.92
C MET A 1 13.23 17.81 -9.58
N TYR A 2 13.62 16.54 -9.46
CA TYR A 2 12.83 15.42 -9.98
C TYR A 2 11.93 14.87 -8.87
N THR A 3 10.62 14.88 -9.10
CA THR A 3 9.64 14.44 -8.11
C THR A 3 8.92 13.21 -8.64
N HIS A 4 9.01 12.11 -7.90
CA HIS A 4 8.24 10.91 -8.19
C HIS A 4 6.78 11.05 -7.73
N CYS A 5 5.87 10.32 -8.37
CA CYS A 5 4.51 10.11 -7.89
C CYS A 5 4.53 9.60 -6.45
N PHE A 6 3.79 10.23 -5.54
CA PHE A 6 3.76 9.90 -4.11
C PHE A 6 3.29 8.47 -3.85
N ALA A 7 2.21 8.05 -4.51
CA ALA A 7 1.72 6.67 -4.38
C ALA A 7 2.77 5.63 -4.80
N HIS A 8 3.54 5.91 -5.88
CA HIS A 8 4.62 5.03 -6.31
C HIS A 8 5.81 5.06 -5.35
N SER A 9 6.18 6.25 -4.84
CA SER A 9 7.24 6.41 -3.85
C SER A 9 6.94 5.67 -2.56
N LEU A 10 5.69 5.73 -2.07
CA LEU A 10 5.23 4.97 -0.91
C LEU A 10 5.33 3.45 -1.15
N ASN A 11 4.89 2.99 -2.32
CA ASN A 11 5.00 1.59 -2.69
C ASN A 11 6.46 1.12 -2.71
N ARG A 12 7.37 1.92 -3.25
CA ARG A 12 8.81 1.60 -3.28
C ARG A 12 9.45 1.60 -1.89
N ALA A 13 9.05 2.52 -0.99
CA ALA A 13 9.52 2.54 0.39
C ALA A 13 9.21 1.21 1.08
N LEU A 14 7.97 0.73 0.91
CA LEU A 14 7.55 -0.55 1.47
C LEU A 14 8.29 -1.75 0.86
N VAL A 15 8.42 -1.77 -0.48
CA VAL A 15 9.21 -2.84 -1.16
C VAL A 15 10.62 -2.91 -0.59
N ASN A 16 11.31 -1.77 -0.53
CA ASN A 16 12.69 -1.73 -0.06
C ASN A 16 12.83 -2.19 1.39
N ALA A 17 11.91 -1.77 2.27
CA ALA A 17 11.95 -2.14 3.67
C ALA A 17 11.76 -3.65 3.90
N VAL A 18 10.84 -4.27 3.16
CA VAL A 18 10.46 -5.67 3.36
C VAL A 18 11.29 -6.64 2.54
N SER A 19 11.75 -6.24 1.35
CA SER A 19 12.52 -7.10 0.43
C SER A 19 14.03 -6.96 0.60
N SER A 20 14.51 -6.16 1.54
CA SER A 20 15.94 -6.01 1.83
C SER A 20 16.60 -7.36 2.16
N LYS A 21 17.84 -7.53 1.72
CA LYS A 21 18.63 -8.74 2.08
C LYS A 21 18.85 -8.84 3.58
N GLU A 22 18.82 -7.72 4.29
CA GLU A 22 19.00 -7.61 5.74
C GLU A 22 17.79 -8.17 6.52
N HIS A 23 16.59 -8.21 5.93
CA HIS A 23 15.37 -8.70 6.54
C HIS A 23 14.93 -10.07 5.99
N ALA A 24 15.77 -11.09 6.20
CA ALA A 24 15.48 -12.45 5.71
C ALA A 24 14.20 -13.02 6.31
N SER A 25 13.92 -12.74 7.59
CA SER A 25 12.70 -13.14 8.30
C SER A 25 11.45 -12.62 7.60
N ALA A 26 11.38 -11.31 7.30
CA ALA A 26 10.25 -10.72 6.59
C ALA A 26 10.06 -11.31 5.17
N ARG A 27 11.13 -11.56 4.44
CA ARG A 27 11.04 -12.20 3.10
C ARG A 27 10.48 -13.62 3.19
N ASN A 28 10.96 -14.40 4.15
CA ASN A 28 10.47 -15.78 4.36
C ASN A 28 8.98 -15.77 4.72
N PHE A 29 8.58 -14.87 5.62
CA PHE A 29 7.18 -14.68 6.00
C PHE A 29 6.27 -14.43 4.78
N PHE A 30 6.61 -13.45 3.93
CA PHE A 30 5.81 -13.17 2.73
C PHE A 30 5.87 -14.31 1.71
N GLY A 31 6.98 -15.05 1.66
CA GLY A 31 7.09 -16.28 0.87
C GLY A 31 6.07 -17.35 1.31
N ILE A 32 5.92 -17.57 2.62
CA ILE A 32 4.94 -18.51 3.18
C ILE A 32 3.51 -18.02 2.91
N VAL A 33 3.23 -16.73 3.05
CA VAL A 33 1.91 -16.15 2.72
C VAL A 33 1.54 -16.39 1.24
N GLU A 34 2.48 -16.19 0.32
CA GLU A 34 2.25 -16.44 -1.11
C GLU A 34 2.08 -17.93 -1.42
N LEU A 35 2.87 -18.78 -0.79
CA LEU A 35 2.71 -20.24 -0.91
C LEU A 35 1.35 -20.69 -0.39
N THR A 36 0.86 -20.11 0.71
CA THR A 36 -0.46 -20.41 1.26
C THR A 36 -1.56 -20.06 0.25
N TYR A 37 -1.49 -18.88 -0.35
CA TYR A 37 -2.41 -18.46 -1.40
C TYR A 37 -2.34 -19.41 -2.61
N THR A 38 -1.16 -19.61 -3.14
CA THR A 38 -0.95 -20.43 -4.35
C THR A 38 -1.39 -21.89 -4.11
N PHE A 39 -1.14 -22.43 -2.93
CA PHE A 39 -1.57 -23.76 -2.56
C PHE A 39 -3.10 -23.85 -2.49
N THR A 40 -3.75 -22.93 -1.79
CA THR A 40 -5.19 -23.00 -1.52
C THR A 40 -6.02 -22.62 -2.75
N GLU A 41 -5.68 -21.50 -3.41
CA GLU A 41 -6.45 -20.94 -4.53
C GLU A 41 -6.03 -21.48 -5.91
N GLY A 42 -4.87 -22.12 -6.00
CA GLY A 42 -4.32 -22.66 -7.27
C GLY A 42 -4.99 -23.93 -7.78
N SER A 43 -5.98 -24.49 -7.06
CA SER A 43 -6.75 -25.67 -7.46
C SER A 43 -8.21 -25.53 -7.08
N ALA A 44 -9.11 -25.78 -8.02
CA ALA A 44 -10.55 -25.69 -7.77
C ALA A 44 -11.01 -26.60 -6.62
N MET A 45 -10.45 -27.81 -6.50
CA MET A 45 -10.77 -28.76 -5.44
C MET A 45 -10.31 -28.21 -4.07
N ARG A 46 -9.07 -27.71 -3.95
CA ARG A 46 -8.53 -27.17 -2.72
C ARG A 46 -9.29 -25.90 -2.30
N HIS A 47 -9.58 -25.05 -3.27
CA HIS A 47 -10.39 -23.86 -3.05
C HIS A 47 -11.79 -24.20 -2.53
N GLN A 48 -12.48 -25.17 -3.14
CA GLN A 48 -13.81 -25.58 -2.69
C GLN A 48 -13.78 -26.13 -1.27
N HIS A 49 -12.80 -26.97 -0.93
CA HIS A 49 -12.63 -27.48 0.43
C HIS A 49 -12.39 -26.36 1.43
N PHE A 50 -11.53 -25.40 1.10
CA PHE A 50 -11.26 -24.22 1.93
C PHE A 50 -12.52 -23.36 2.19
N ILE A 51 -13.36 -23.14 1.18
CA ILE A 51 -14.64 -22.43 1.33
C ILE A 51 -15.58 -23.22 2.24
N SER A 52 -15.70 -24.52 2.02
CA SER A 52 -16.58 -25.39 2.82
C SER A 52 -16.18 -25.42 4.30
N CYS A 53 -14.88 -25.46 4.61
CA CYS A 53 -14.40 -25.37 5.99
C CYS A 53 -14.78 -24.03 6.64
N GLN A 54 -14.64 -22.92 5.91
CA GLN A 54 -15.05 -21.61 6.43
C GLN A 54 -16.54 -21.54 6.69
N GLU A 55 -17.37 -22.06 5.78
CA GLU A 55 -18.82 -22.11 5.96
C GLU A 55 -19.18 -22.88 7.24
N GLY A 56 -18.51 -23.99 7.50
CA GLY A 56 -18.67 -24.76 8.73
C GLY A 56 -18.33 -23.94 9.98
N TYR A 57 -17.22 -23.21 9.99
CA TYR A 57 -16.85 -22.34 11.12
C TYR A 57 -17.78 -21.15 11.31
N ILE A 58 -18.18 -20.49 10.22
CA ILE A 58 -19.11 -19.36 10.27
C ILE A 58 -20.47 -19.83 10.82
N ALA A 59 -20.96 -20.99 10.40
CA ALA A 59 -22.21 -21.56 10.88
C ALA A 59 -22.14 -21.95 12.36
N ALA A 60 -21.01 -22.51 12.82
CA ALA A 60 -20.79 -22.87 14.22
C ALA A 60 -20.78 -21.65 15.14
N ASP A 61 -20.24 -20.51 14.66
CA ASP A 61 -20.22 -19.24 15.38
C ASP A 61 -21.56 -18.47 15.28
N GLY A 62 -22.58 -19.03 14.63
CA GLY A 62 -23.88 -18.37 14.40
C GLY A 62 -23.81 -17.18 13.44
N GLY A 63 -22.72 -17.04 12.71
CA GLY A 63 -22.47 -15.94 11.76
C GLY A 63 -23.26 -16.10 10.46
N LYS A 64 -23.49 -14.95 9.78
CA LYS A 64 -24.14 -14.89 8.45
C LYS A 64 -23.20 -14.33 7.37
N ASN A 65 -21.92 -14.19 7.69
CA ASN A 65 -20.93 -13.63 6.76
C ASN A 65 -20.62 -14.63 5.63
N ALA A 66 -20.39 -14.10 4.43
CA ALA A 66 -19.90 -14.93 3.33
C ALA A 66 -18.45 -15.37 3.58
N PRO A 67 -18.04 -16.57 3.12
CA PRO A 67 -16.66 -17.00 3.14
C PRO A 67 -15.74 -16.03 2.39
N LEU A 68 -14.51 -15.94 2.81
CA LEU A 68 -13.49 -15.05 2.23
C LEU A 68 -12.52 -15.85 1.38
N HIS A 69 -12.25 -15.38 0.18
CA HIS A 69 -11.16 -15.88 -0.65
C HIS A 69 -9.82 -15.35 -0.13
N LEU A 70 -8.75 -16.13 -0.22
CA LEU A 70 -7.41 -15.60 0.01
C LEU A 70 -7.05 -14.61 -1.09
N LYS A 71 -6.06 -13.76 -0.82
CA LYS A 71 -5.52 -12.81 -1.79
C LYS A 71 -4.04 -13.10 -2.03
N GLY A 72 -3.66 -13.22 -3.30
CA GLY A 72 -2.27 -13.35 -3.70
C GLY A 72 -1.49 -12.06 -3.52
N LEU A 73 -0.20 -12.20 -3.33
CA LEU A 73 0.71 -11.08 -3.24
C LEU A 73 1.02 -10.60 -4.67
N SER A 74 0.69 -9.35 -4.98
CA SER A 74 1.07 -8.73 -6.25
C SER A 74 2.44 -8.08 -6.13
N GLU A 75 3.32 -8.29 -7.11
CA GLU A 75 4.62 -7.63 -7.15
C GLU A 75 4.50 -6.10 -7.31
N THR A 76 3.46 -5.65 -8.00
CA THR A 76 3.26 -4.25 -8.36
C THR A 76 2.26 -3.50 -7.48
N ARG A 77 1.39 -4.20 -6.75
CA ARG A 77 0.30 -3.61 -5.94
C ARG A 77 0.34 -4.13 -4.51
N TRP A 78 0.91 -3.34 -3.63
CA TRP A 78 1.06 -3.68 -2.22
C TRP A 78 -0.26 -3.71 -1.43
N ASN A 79 -1.32 -3.09 -1.93
CA ASN A 79 -2.67 -3.21 -1.36
C ASN A 79 -3.09 -4.68 -1.20
N CYS A 80 -2.68 -5.55 -2.14
CA CYS A 80 -2.97 -6.98 -2.06
C CYS A 80 -2.31 -7.64 -0.84
N ARG A 81 -1.14 -7.17 -0.40
CA ARG A 81 -0.44 -7.72 0.77
C ARG A 81 -1.17 -7.40 2.07
N ALA A 82 -1.62 -6.16 2.26
CA ALA A 82 -2.42 -5.78 3.40
C ALA A 82 -3.73 -6.58 3.46
N GLU A 83 -4.44 -6.68 2.34
CA GLU A 83 -5.65 -7.49 2.26
C GLU A 83 -5.40 -8.98 2.53
N SER A 84 -4.28 -9.54 2.04
CA SER A 84 -3.89 -10.92 2.28
C SER A 84 -3.71 -11.19 3.77
N LEU A 85 -2.92 -10.35 4.47
CA LEU A 85 -2.72 -10.49 5.91
C LEU A 85 -4.01 -10.26 6.69
N ASN A 86 -4.82 -9.25 6.33
CA ASN A 86 -6.10 -8.96 6.98
C ASN A 86 -7.11 -10.13 6.86
N ARG A 87 -7.05 -10.89 5.79
CA ARG A 87 -7.88 -12.09 5.62
C ARG A 87 -7.31 -13.28 6.38
N LEU A 88 -6.01 -13.52 6.24
CA LEU A 88 -5.34 -14.64 6.89
C LEU A 88 -5.36 -14.52 8.43
N ALA A 89 -5.30 -13.29 8.98
CA ALA A 89 -5.37 -13.06 10.42
C ALA A 89 -6.75 -13.36 11.05
N LYS A 90 -7.77 -13.68 10.25
CA LYS A 90 -9.08 -14.08 10.78
C LYS A 90 -9.06 -15.55 11.21
N PRO A 91 -9.43 -15.88 12.47
CA PRO A 91 -9.33 -17.23 13.00
C PRO A 91 -10.01 -18.29 12.14
N GLN A 92 -11.23 -18.02 11.66
CA GLN A 92 -11.98 -18.96 10.81
C GLN A 92 -11.30 -19.20 9.45
N VAL A 93 -10.63 -18.17 8.88
CA VAL A 93 -9.88 -18.29 7.63
C VAL A 93 -8.60 -19.10 7.85
N TYR A 94 -7.87 -18.77 8.93
CA TYR A 94 -6.63 -19.48 9.25
C TYR A 94 -6.85 -20.96 9.50
N ARG A 95 -7.85 -21.30 10.33
CA ARG A 95 -8.25 -22.70 10.60
C ARG A 95 -8.62 -23.42 9.31
N ALA A 96 -9.47 -22.83 8.47
CA ALA A 96 -9.87 -23.43 7.20
C ALA A 96 -8.67 -23.67 6.26
N VAL A 97 -7.64 -22.83 6.30
CA VAL A 97 -6.38 -23.07 5.58
C VAL A 97 -5.68 -24.31 6.11
N ILE A 98 -5.52 -24.43 7.42
CA ILE A 98 -4.87 -25.61 8.05
C ILE A 98 -5.64 -26.88 7.73
N ASP A 99 -6.96 -26.91 7.94
CA ASP A 99 -7.81 -28.07 7.64
C ASP A 99 -7.71 -28.50 6.17
N THR A 100 -7.64 -27.51 5.26
CA THR A 100 -7.48 -27.79 3.83
C THR A 100 -6.13 -28.41 3.53
N ILE A 101 -5.07 -27.91 4.15
CA ILE A 101 -3.72 -28.45 3.97
C ILE A 101 -3.63 -29.90 4.51
N GLU A 102 -4.22 -30.14 5.67
CA GLU A 102 -4.28 -31.47 6.30
C GLU A 102 -5.07 -32.46 5.44
N HIS A 103 -6.27 -32.10 5.04
CA HIS A 103 -7.10 -32.93 4.17
C HIS A 103 -6.39 -33.33 2.88
N ILE A 104 -5.69 -32.38 2.24
CA ILE A 104 -4.93 -32.67 1.02
C ILE A 104 -3.72 -33.55 1.31
N ALA A 105 -3.01 -33.34 2.41
CA ALA A 105 -1.89 -34.20 2.81
C ALA A 105 -2.31 -35.66 2.98
N ASP A 106 -3.51 -35.89 3.55
CA ASP A 106 -4.05 -37.22 3.84
C ASP A 106 -4.65 -37.91 2.63
N THR A 107 -5.24 -37.14 1.70
CA THR A 107 -6.01 -37.67 0.58
C THR A 107 -5.20 -37.78 -0.73
N THR A 108 -4.11 -36.98 -0.88
CA THR A 108 -3.34 -36.98 -2.13
C THR A 108 -2.47 -38.24 -2.31
N SER A 109 -2.47 -38.77 -3.52
CA SER A 109 -1.52 -39.81 -3.97
C SER A 109 -0.19 -39.21 -4.45
N ASP A 110 -0.14 -37.90 -4.76
CA ASP A 110 1.06 -37.24 -5.25
C ASP A 110 2.02 -36.90 -4.08
N GLY A 111 3.18 -37.52 -4.07
CA GLY A 111 4.21 -37.33 -3.05
C GLY A 111 4.74 -35.90 -3.00
N THR A 112 4.79 -35.20 -4.14
CA THR A 112 5.22 -33.80 -4.22
C THR A 112 4.23 -32.87 -3.50
N VAL A 113 2.94 -33.05 -3.79
CA VAL A 113 1.86 -32.29 -3.15
C VAL A 113 1.82 -32.58 -1.66
N ARG A 114 1.98 -33.86 -1.26
CA ARG A 114 2.02 -34.25 0.16
C ARG A 114 3.19 -33.57 0.89
N GLY A 115 4.39 -33.58 0.29
CA GLY A 115 5.56 -32.92 0.87
C GLY A 115 5.37 -31.41 1.00
N ALA A 116 4.81 -30.75 -0.03
CA ALA A 116 4.50 -29.33 0.01
C ALA A 116 3.46 -29.00 1.09
N SER A 117 2.39 -29.81 1.23
CA SER A 117 1.38 -29.66 2.28
C SER A 117 2.00 -29.74 3.68
N SER A 118 2.82 -30.80 3.93
CA SER A 118 3.48 -30.98 5.22
C SER A 118 4.41 -29.83 5.59
N GLY A 119 5.22 -29.36 4.63
CA GLY A 119 6.12 -28.22 4.85
C GLY A 119 5.35 -26.93 5.11
N LEU A 120 4.28 -26.67 4.36
CA LEU A 120 3.45 -25.48 4.55
C LEU A 120 2.72 -25.50 5.89
N LYS A 121 2.15 -26.66 6.28
CA LYS A 121 1.54 -26.84 7.60
C LYS A 121 2.54 -26.54 8.72
N THR A 122 3.74 -27.12 8.66
CA THR A 122 4.78 -26.87 9.66
C THR A 122 5.10 -25.38 9.79
N SER A 123 5.19 -24.66 8.66
CA SER A 123 5.47 -23.23 8.68
C SER A 123 4.31 -22.39 9.26
N LEU A 124 3.06 -22.76 8.96
CA LEU A 124 1.87 -22.06 9.47
C LEU A 124 1.60 -22.38 10.96
N MET A 125 1.97 -23.56 11.44
CA MET A 125 1.84 -23.98 12.84
C MET A 125 3.04 -23.56 13.69
N ASP A 126 3.96 -22.74 13.16
CA ASP A 126 5.05 -22.13 13.90
C ASP A 126 4.58 -20.82 14.56
N TYR A 127 4.74 -20.70 15.86
CA TYR A 127 4.37 -19.48 16.61
C TYR A 127 5.09 -18.23 16.07
N SER A 128 6.33 -18.36 15.61
CA SER A 128 7.08 -17.25 15.00
C SER A 128 6.37 -16.68 13.78
N PHE A 129 5.78 -17.54 12.92
CA PHE A 129 4.98 -17.10 11.78
C PHE A 129 3.68 -16.40 12.24
N ILE A 130 2.98 -16.98 13.22
CA ILE A 130 1.74 -16.40 13.76
C ILE A 130 2.01 -15.03 14.39
N ALA A 131 3.06 -14.90 15.19
CA ALA A 131 3.50 -13.64 15.79
C ALA A 131 3.82 -12.59 14.70
N GLN A 132 4.55 -13.01 13.65
CA GLN A 132 4.90 -12.13 12.54
C GLN A 132 3.67 -11.67 11.73
N LEU A 133 2.64 -12.52 11.61
CA LEU A 133 1.36 -12.15 10.99
C LEU A 133 0.70 -10.99 11.73
N PHE A 134 0.59 -11.06 13.06
CA PHE A 134 -0.09 -10.04 13.86
C PHE A 134 0.77 -8.79 14.09
N THR A 135 2.09 -8.87 13.99
CA THR A 135 2.96 -7.69 14.05
C THR A 135 2.99 -6.94 12.71
N MET A 136 3.02 -7.65 11.58
CA MET A 136 3.07 -7.03 10.25
C MET A 136 1.71 -6.53 9.74
N GLN A 137 0.62 -7.15 10.18
CA GLN A 137 -0.74 -6.80 9.75
C GLN A 137 -1.10 -5.32 10.00
N PRO A 138 -0.92 -4.73 11.20
CA PRO A 138 -1.23 -3.32 11.44
C PRO A 138 -0.33 -2.38 10.63
N VAL A 139 0.96 -2.71 10.47
CA VAL A 139 1.90 -1.93 9.66
C VAL A 139 1.41 -1.82 8.22
N LEU A 140 1.08 -2.97 7.60
CA LEU A 140 0.59 -2.97 6.21
C LEU A 140 -0.78 -2.33 6.07
N SER A 141 -1.65 -2.45 7.07
CA SER A 141 -2.98 -1.84 7.03
C SER A 141 -2.91 -0.32 6.99
N ILE A 142 -2.09 0.32 7.82
CA ILE A 142 -1.90 1.78 7.84
C ILE A 142 -1.29 2.27 6.52
N ILE A 143 -0.30 1.56 5.99
CA ILE A 143 0.30 1.88 4.69
C ILE A 143 -0.73 1.77 3.57
N ASN A 144 -1.58 0.74 3.60
CA ASN A 144 -2.64 0.55 2.61
C ASN A 144 -3.66 1.69 2.64
N GLU A 145 -4.13 2.09 3.81
CA GLU A 145 -5.05 3.23 3.96
C GLU A 145 -4.42 4.51 3.40
N THR A 146 -3.17 4.79 3.73
CA THR A 146 -2.44 5.92 3.18
C THR A 146 -2.31 5.83 1.66
N SER A 147 -2.03 4.66 1.12
CA SER A 147 -1.95 4.43 -0.33
C SER A 147 -3.28 4.69 -1.03
N ILE A 148 -4.41 4.26 -0.43
CA ILE A 148 -5.76 4.54 -0.93
C ILE A 148 -6.02 6.04 -0.94
N LEU A 149 -5.66 6.76 0.12
CA LEU A 149 -5.81 8.21 0.21
C LEU A 149 -5.00 8.92 -0.88
N LEU A 150 -3.74 8.53 -1.08
CA LEU A 150 -2.85 9.10 -2.11
C LEU A 150 -3.32 8.83 -3.55
N GLN A 151 -4.19 7.83 -3.77
CA GLN A 151 -4.74 7.50 -5.09
C GLN A 151 -6.09 8.15 -5.36
N ARG A 152 -6.68 8.86 -4.39
CA ARG A 152 -7.94 9.59 -4.58
C ARG A 152 -7.72 10.82 -5.44
N THR A 153 -8.73 11.19 -6.19
CA THR A 153 -8.79 12.44 -6.96
C THR A 153 -9.99 13.26 -6.48
N PRO A 154 -9.84 14.59 -6.31
CA PRO A 154 -8.63 15.38 -6.43
C PRO A 154 -7.86 15.42 -5.09
N LEU A 155 -6.55 15.19 -5.13
CA LEU A 155 -5.66 15.34 -3.99
C LEU A 155 -4.52 16.27 -4.37
N ASP A 156 -4.29 17.32 -3.60
CA ASP A 156 -3.14 18.20 -3.79
C ASP A 156 -1.88 17.70 -3.07
N LEU A 157 -0.74 18.26 -3.45
CA LEU A 157 0.57 17.82 -2.95
C LEU A 157 0.73 18.01 -1.44
N LEU A 158 0.18 19.08 -0.88
CA LEU A 158 0.33 19.38 0.55
C LEU A 158 -0.55 18.48 1.40
N GLN A 159 -1.76 18.18 0.93
CA GLN A 159 -2.61 17.16 1.55
C GLN A 159 -1.92 15.78 1.49
N ALA A 160 -1.34 15.43 0.34
CA ALA A 160 -0.60 14.17 0.20
C ALA A 160 0.59 14.11 1.18
N TYR A 161 1.33 15.20 1.32
CA TYR A 161 2.44 15.29 2.27
C TYR A 161 1.96 15.14 3.73
N THR A 162 0.83 15.75 4.08
CA THR A 162 0.21 15.60 5.41
C THR A 162 -0.12 14.13 5.71
N TYR A 163 -0.65 13.40 4.73
CA TYR A 163 -0.94 11.96 4.92
C TYR A 163 0.33 11.12 5.10
N VAL A 164 1.41 11.44 4.39
CA VAL A 164 2.69 10.73 4.56
C VAL A 164 3.31 11.04 5.93
N ASN A 165 3.20 12.28 6.40
CA ASN A 165 3.66 12.63 7.76
C ASN A 165 2.84 11.91 8.83
N ALA A 166 1.52 11.86 8.69
CA ALA A 166 0.66 11.11 9.61
C ALA A 166 1.02 9.62 9.62
N LEU A 167 1.29 9.02 8.45
CA LEU A 167 1.79 7.65 8.36
C LEU A 167 3.09 7.46 9.14
N SER A 168 4.05 8.39 9.02
CA SER A 168 5.33 8.30 9.75
C SER A 168 5.11 8.36 11.27
N MET A 169 4.17 9.17 11.75
CA MET A 169 3.81 9.24 13.17
C MET A 169 3.16 7.94 13.66
N GLU A 170 2.24 7.38 12.88
CA GLU A 170 1.58 6.12 13.21
C GLU A 170 2.57 4.95 13.25
N LEU A 171 3.50 4.88 12.29
CA LEU A 171 4.57 3.88 12.29
C LEU A 171 5.46 4.01 13.54
N ALA A 172 5.77 5.24 13.97
CA ALA A 172 6.51 5.46 15.21
C ALA A 172 5.73 4.97 16.44
N THR A 173 4.40 5.08 16.45
CA THR A 173 3.55 4.54 17.51
C THR A 173 3.58 3.01 17.53
N LEU A 174 3.58 2.37 16.35
CA LEU A 174 3.71 0.91 16.24
C LEU A 174 5.09 0.40 16.69
N ARG A 175 6.12 1.26 16.65
CA ARG A 175 7.45 0.96 17.18
C ARG A 175 7.50 1.14 18.71
N SER A 176 6.61 0.48 19.41
CA SER A 176 6.54 0.53 20.88
C SER A 176 6.35 -0.86 21.45
N ASP A 177 6.79 -1.04 22.70
CA ASP A 177 6.60 -2.29 23.43
C ASP A 177 5.12 -2.60 23.64
N SER A 178 4.31 -1.58 23.83
CA SER A 178 2.86 -1.75 23.96
C SER A 178 2.24 -2.34 22.69
N ALA A 179 2.59 -1.82 21.51
CA ALA A 179 2.11 -2.34 20.24
C ALA A 179 2.60 -3.77 19.98
N TRP A 180 3.86 -4.06 20.30
CA TRP A 180 4.44 -5.40 20.26
C TRP A 180 3.66 -6.37 21.13
N CYS A 181 3.44 -6.06 22.41
CA CYS A 181 2.69 -6.92 23.32
C CYS A 181 1.25 -7.16 22.84
N GLN A 182 0.56 -6.12 22.38
CA GLN A 182 -0.80 -6.26 21.84
C GLN A 182 -0.86 -7.18 20.61
N ALA A 183 0.16 -7.14 19.76
CA ALA A 183 0.25 -8.04 18.61
C ALA A 183 0.48 -9.48 19.06
N LEU A 184 1.38 -9.68 20.05
CA LEU A 184 1.63 -11.01 20.60
C LEU A 184 0.42 -11.60 21.33
N ASP A 185 -0.38 -10.79 22.02
CA ASP A 185 -1.58 -11.29 22.69
C ASP A 185 -2.58 -11.85 21.66
N LYS A 186 -2.79 -11.16 20.53
CA LYS A 186 -3.59 -11.69 19.40
C LYS A 186 -2.98 -12.96 18.80
N ALA A 187 -1.65 -13.01 18.70
CA ALA A 187 -0.95 -14.18 18.21
C ALA A 187 -1.11 -15.38 19.14
N LYS A 188 -1.07 -15.17 20.47
CA LYS A 188 -1.32 -16.20 21.48
C LYS A 188 -2.75 -16.72 21.40
N ASP A 189 -3.74 -15.85 21.23
CA ASP A 189 -5.13 -16.25 21.08
C ASP A 189 -5.32 -17.19 19.88
N LEU A 190 -4.73 -16.86 18.73
CA LEU A 190 -4.78 -17.73 17.56
C LEU A 190 -3.99 -19.03 17.78
N ALA A 191 -2.78 -18.96 18.33
CA ALA A 191 -1.96 -20.14 18.66
C ALA A 191 -2.70 -21.10 19.59
N HIS A 192 -3.35 -20.58 20.62
CA HIS A 192 -4.18 -21.37 21.55
C HIS A 192 -5.34 -22.08 20.83
N LEU A 193 -6.02 -21.35 19.93
CA LEU A 193 -7.10 -21.91 19.12
C LEU A 193 -6.63 -23.05 18.21
N LEU A 194 -5.38 -23.00 17.76
CA LEU A 194 -4.75 -24.00 16.88
C LEU A 194 -4.05 -25.13 17.66
N GLY A 195 -3.96 -25.04 18.97
CA GLY A 195 -3.19 -25.97 19.82
C GLY A 195 -1.67 -25.86 19.62
N VAL A 196 -1.19 -24.67 19.24
CA VAL A 196 0.24 -24.35 19.08
C VAL A 196 0.76 -23.75 20.39
N GLU A 197 1.93 -24.22 20.87
CA GLU A 197 2.61 -23.59 21.99
C GLU A 197 3.04 -22.16 21.62
N ALA A 198 2.67 -21.19 22.45
CA ALA A 198 2.92 -19.76 22.18
C ALA A 198 4.34 -19.37 22.64
N GLU A 199 5.34 -20.10 22.15
CA GLU A 199 6.75 -19.89 22.42
C GLU A 199 7.53 -19.77 21.10
N PHE A 200 8.48 -18.84 21.05
CA PHE A 200 9.39 -18.75 19.92
C PHE A 200 10.35 -19.94 19.93
N ALA A 201 10.52 -20.58 18.78
CA ALA A 201 11.43 -21.70 18.64
C ALA A 201 12.88 -21.27 18.91
N CYS A 202 13.54 -21.95 19.84
CA CYS A 202 14.92 -21.65 20.18
C CYS A 202 15.84 -21.88 18.99
N THR A 203 16.36 -20.79 18.41
CA THR A 203 17.29 -20.86 17.28
C THR A 203 18.59 -21.53 17.75
N ARG A 204 18.92 -22.66 17.12
CA ARG A 204 20.14 -23.41 17.45
C ARG A 204 21.36 -22.53 17.31
N LYS A 205 21.97 -22.13 18.45
CA LYS A 205 23.18 -21.30 18.50
C LYS A 205 24.27 -21.92 17.59
N ARG A 206 24.73 -21.19 16.57
CA ARG A 206 25.84 -21.61 15.72
C ARG A 206 27.05 -21.83 16.60
N LYS A 207 27.54 -23.05 16.70
CA LYS A 207 28.83 -23.34 17.34
C LYS A 207 29.92 -22.64 16.55
N VAL A 208 30.61 -21.69 17.18
CA VAL A 208 31.81 -21.08 16.61
C VAL A 208 32.81 -22.21 16.32
N PRO A 209 33.34 -22.32 15.06
CA PRO A 209 34.32 -23.35 14.74
C PRO A 209 35.54 -23.24 15.70
N ARG A 210 35.99 -24.37 16.29
CA ARG A 210 37.10 -24.43 17.24
C ARG A 210 38.39 -23.74 16.76
N ARG A 211 38.57 -23.51 15.47
CA ARG A 211 39.73 -22.84 14.87
C ARG A 211 39.86 -21.34 15.23
N HIS A 212 38.84 -20.72 15.82
CA HIS A 212 38.86 -19.31 16.24
C HIS A 212 38.90 -19.12 17.78
N LEU A 213 39.06 -20.20 18.53
CA LEU A 213 39.10 -20.16 20.02
C LEU A 213 40.48 -19.80 20.59
N ASP A 214 41.55 -19.73 19.75
CA ASP A 214 42.90 -19.43 20.17
C ASP A 214 43.21 -17.92 20.27
N ASN A 215 42.23 -17.05 20.08
CA ASN A 215 42.39 -15.59 20.22
C ASN A 215 41.70 -15.12 21.51
N PRO A 216 42.43 -14.79 22.60
CA PRO A 216 41.86 -14.49 23.90
C PRO A 216 41.06 -13.16 23.98
N THR A 217 40.91 -12.46 22.89
CA THR A 217 40.20 -11.18 22.80
C THR A 217 38.76 -11.28 22.27
N VAL A 218 38.31 -12.45 21.84
CA VAL A 218 36.90 -12.65 21.48
C VAL A 218 36.22 -13.46 22.58
N SER A 219 36.01 -12.83 23.73
CA SER A 219 34.96 -13.27 24.63
C SER A 219 33.67 -13.07 23.87
N ALA A 220 33.11 -14.16 23.30
CA ALA A 220 31.73 -14.18 22.84
C ALA A 220 30.89 -13.74 24.04
N GLN A 221 30.47 -12.47 24.02
CA GLN A 221 29.38 -12.04 24.87
C GLN A 221 28.19 -12.91 24.44
N GLN A 222 27.97 -13.97 25.22
CA GLN A 222 26.70 -14.69 25.18
C GLN A 222 25.65 -13.70 25.69
N SER A 223 25.08 -12.91 24.73
CA SER A 223 23.83 -12.27 25.02
C SER A 223 22.80 -13.40 25.10
N ASP A 224 22.35 -13.70 26.31
CA ASP A 224 21.09 -14.41 26.55
C ASP A 224 19.93 -13.50 26.12
N VAL A 225 19.93 -13.14 24.83
CA VAL A 225 18.80 -12.46 24.19
C VAL A 225 17.81 -13.59 23.92
N GLY A 226 16.70 -13.63 24.65
CA GLY A 226 15.63 -14.59 24.42
C GLY A 226 15.15 -14.52 22.97
N ASP A 227 14.65 -15.60 22.44
CA ASP A 227 14.14 -15.68 21.04
C ASP A 227 13.05 -14.64 20.75
N ASP A 228 12.31 -14.20 21.78
CA ASP A 228 11.38 -13.05 21.74
C ASP A 228 12.08 -11.73 21.41
N ALA A 229 13.26 -11.48 21.99
CA ALA A 229 14.02 -10.25 21.76
C ALA A 229 14.58 -10.17 20.33
N GLU A 230 14.93 -11.30 19.69
CA GLU A 230 15.35 -11.33 18.28
C GLU A 230 14.17 -11.01 17.37
N ALA A 231 13.02 -11.66 17.56
CA ALA A 231 11.80 -11.39 16.79
C ALA A 231 11.32 -9.93 16.92
N ARG A 232 11.40 -9.36 18.15
CA ARG A 232 11.10 -7.95 18.41
C ARG A 232 12.08 -7.01 17.71
N SER A 233 13.38 -7.33 17.75
CA SER A 233 14.41 -6.57 17.07
C SER A 233 14.17 -6.53 15.55
N ASP A 234 13.82 -7.67 14.94
CA ASP A 234 13.49 -7.79 13.53
C ASP A 234 12.26 -6.94 13.17
N TYR A 235 11.21 -6.98 13.99
CA TYR A 235 10.02 -6.15 13.81
C TYR A 235 10.34 -4.66 13.83
N PHE A 236 11.09 -4.20 14.85
CA PHE A 236 11.48 -2.80 14.96
C PHE A 236 12.41 -2.37 13.83
N ALA A 237 13.33 -3.23 13.39
CA ALA A 237 14.21 -2.93 12.26
C ALA A 237 13.43 -2.70 10.94
N VAL A 238 12.36 -3.45 10.70
CA VAL A 238 11.48 -3.23 9.54
C VAL A 238 10.78 -1.87 9.62
N ILE A 239 10.26 -1.48 10.79
CA ILE A 239 9.62 -0.16 10.98
C ILE A 239 10.64 0.96 10.83
N ASP A 240 11.83 0.84 11.45
CA ASP A 240 12.90 1.83 11.34
C ASP A 240 13.32 2.03 9.88
N ARG A 241 13.43 0.94 9.11
CA ARG A 241 13.73 1.00 7.68
C ARG A 241 12.61 1.68 6.90
N LEU A 242 11.34 1.38 7.20
CA LEU A 242 10.19 2.06 6.60
C LEU A 242 10.23 3.57 6.85
N CYS A 243 10.47 3.99 8.09
CA CYS A 243 10.57 5.40 8.45
C CYS A 243 11.74 6.10 7.71
N ALA A 244 12.88 5.45 7.61
CA ALA A 244 14.04 5.98 6.87
C ALA A 244 13.72 6.14 5.36
N GLU A 245 13.12 5.13 4.74
CA GLU A 245 12.70 5.19 3.33
C GLU A 245 11.65 6.28 3.08
N LEU A 246 10.72 6.51 4.02
CA LEU A 246 9.76 7.60 3.91
C LEU A 246 10.45 8.97 4.00
N GLN A 247 11.39 9.16 4.93
CA GLN A 247 12.14 10.40 5.07
C GLN A 247 13.00 10.71 3.83
N GLU A 248 13.61 9.69 3.23
CA GLU A 248 14.43 9.84 2.02
C GLU A 248 13.57 10.23 0.81
N ARG A 249 12.40 9.60 0.65
CA ARG A 249 11.56 9.75 -0.55
C ARG A 249 10.61 10.92 -0.50
N PHE A 250 10.28 11.40 0.68
CA PHE A 250 9.38 12.54 0.90
C PHE A 250 10.13 13.67 1.60
N PRO A 251 10.94 14.44 0.86
CA PRO A 251 11.81 15.46 1.44
C PRO A 251 10.99 16.56 2.12
N LYS A 252 11.51 17.02 3.25
CA LYS A 252 10.90 18.12 4.03
C LYS A 252 10.77 19.42 3.23
N SER A 253 11.54 19.59 2.15
CA SER A 253 11.46 20.76 1.26
C SER A 253 10.06 21.02 0.68
N LEU A 254 9.20 20.00 0.63
CA LEU A 254 7.80 20.18 0.22
C LEU A 254 6.97 20.94 1.23
N GLN A 255 7.40 21.03 2.49
CA GLN A 255 6.75 21.86 3.51
C GLN A 255 6.82 23.35 3.19
N HIS A 256 7.84 23.79 2.45
CA HIS A 256 8.01 25.20 2.07
C HIS A 256 6.89 25.74 1.17
N PHE A 257 6.09 24.84 0.59
CA PHE A 257 4.85 25.23 -0.10
C PHE A 257 3.66 25.46 0.82
N ALA A 258 3.74 25.10 2.12
CA ALA A 258 2.62 25.23 3.05
C ALA A 258 2.01 26.66 3.13
N PRO A 259 2.81 27.76 3.05
CA PRO A 259 2.24 29.12 3.02
C PRO A 259 1.28 29.37 1.85
N LEU A 260 1.42 28.62 0.75
CA LEU A 260 0.56 28.77 -0.43
C LEU A 260 -0.87 28.23 -0.23
N GLN A 261 -1.13 27.49 0.83
CA GLN A 261 -2.50 27.03 1.16
C GLN A 261 -3.38 28.12 1.77
N CYS A 262 -2.90 29.34 1.94
CA CYS A 262 -3.61 30.43 2.62
C CYS A 262 -4.13 30.05 4.04
N VAL A 263 -3.44 29.15 4.72
CA VAL A 263 -3.80 28.70 6.08
C VAL A 263 -3.24 29.67 7.12
N ASN A 264 -3.82 29.69 8.32
CA ASN A 264 -3.34 30.45 9.48
C ASN A 264 -1.96 29.97 9.95
N MET A 265 -0.92 30.27 9.20
CA MET A 265 0.46 30.14 9.66
C MET A 265 0.94 31.42 10.33
N ASP A 266 1.87 31.30 11.27
CA ASP A 266 2.63 32.44 11.74
C ASP A 266 3.31 33.12 10.54
N ILE A 267 3.33 34.47 10.54
CA ILE A 267 3.87 35.22 9.41
C ILE A 267 5.37 34.97 9.26
N ILE A 268 6.09 34.90 10.37
CA ILE A 268 7.54 34.74 10.39
C ILE A 268 7.92 33.34 9.81
N ASP A 269 7.26 32.27 10.28
CA ASP A 269 7.50 30.93 9.80
C ASP A 269 7.16 30.78 8.31
N ALA A 270 6.07 31.41 7.87
CA ALA A 270 5.67 31.40 6.47
C ALA A 270 6.70 32.12 5.57
N GLU A 271 7.25 33.24 6.01
CA GLU A 271 8.26 33.97 5.24
C GLU A 271 9.59 33.24 5.15
N ILE A 272 10.01 32.57 6.22
CA ILE A 272 11.20 31.70 6.20
C ILE A 272 11.00 30.59 5.15
N GLN A 273 9.86 29.91 5.19
CA GLN A 273 9.56 28.84 4.23
C GLN A 273 9.50 29.36 2.79
N LEU A 274 8.91 30.54 2.55
CA LEU A 274 8.87 31.14 1.23
C LEU A 274 10.26 31.59 0.74
N ALA A 275 11.13 32.06 1.64
CA ALA A 275 12.51 32.39 1.29
C ALA A 275 13.30 31.15 0.84
N GLU A 276 13.13 30.03 1.55
CA GLU A 276 13.72 28.74 1.15
C GLU A 276 13.14 28.25 -0.18
N LEU A 277 11.84 28.46 -0.42
CA LEU A 277 11.21 28.10 -1.70
C LEU A 277 11.78 28.93 -2.86
N VAL A 278 12.04 30.23 -2.65
CA VAL A 278 12.69 31.13 -3.60
C VAL A 278 14.06 30.61 -3.97
N GLU A 279 14.85 30.18 -3.01
CA GLU A 279 16.19 29.64 -3.23
C GLU A 279 16.15 28.30 -3.99
N ILE A 280 15.34 27.35 -3.52
CA ILE A 280 15.25 25.99 -4.10
C ILE A 280 14.81 26.01 -5.57
N TYR A 281 13.84 26.86 -5.89
CA TYR A 281 13.24 26.91 -7.23
C TYR A 281 13.70 28.11 -8.07
N SER A 282 14.67 28.90 -7.58
CA SER A 282 15.19 30.10 -8.23
C SER A 282 14.08 31.06 -8.65
N LEU A 283 13.12 31.31 -7.72
CA LEU A 283 12.03 32.22 -7.93
C LEU A 283 12.44 33.66 -7.63
N ASP A 284 11.63 34.63 -8.08
CA ASP A 284 11.87 36.02 -7.77
C ASP A 284 11.50 36.31 -6.30
N ILE A 285 12.34 37.08 -5.59
CA ILE A 285 12.18 37.42 -4.18
C ILE A 285 10.87 38.21 -3.90
N SER A 286 10.31 38.86 -4.93
CA SER A 286 9.01 39.53 -4.84
C SER A 286 7.86 38.59 -4.44
N LEU A 287 8.07 37.27 -4.55
CA LEU A 287 7.13 36.26 -4.11
C LEU A 287 6.62 36.50 -2.69
N ILE A 288 7.51 36.86 -1.75
CA ILE A 288 7.17 37.09 -0.35
C ILE A 288 6.25 38.29 -0.21
N ALA A 289 6.56 39.40 -0.90
CA ALA A 289 5.72 40.59 -0.90
C ALA A 289 4.35 40.34 -1.55
N GLN A 290 4.33 39.63 -2.67
CA GLN A 290 3.10 39.27 -3.36
C GLN A 290 2.22 38.34 -2.51
N TRP A 291 2.82 37.40 -1.76
CA TRP A 291 2.12 36.55 -0.83
C TRP A 291 1.51 37.33 0.34
N ARG A 292 2.24 38.28 0.92
CA ARG A 292 1.70 39.17 1.99
C ARG A 292 0.46 39.90 1.50
N LEU A 293 0.50 40.49 0.30
CA LEU A 293 -0.63 41.20 -0.29
C LEU A 293 -1.83 40.28 -0.52
N LEU A 294 -1.61 39.10 -1.08
CA LEU A 294 -2.66 38.08 -1.29
C LEU A 294 -3.30 37.71 0.06
N ARG A 295 -2.48 37.44 1.07
CA ARG A 295 -2.95 37.09 2.41
C ARG A 295 -3.86 38.16 3.04
N GLN A 296 -3.50 39.43 2.89
CA GLN A 296 -4.33 40.55 3.35
C GLN A 296 -5.65 40.64 2.57
N HIS A 297 -5.60 40.39 1.27
CA HIS A 297 -6.78 40.47 0.40
C HIS A 297 -7.75 39.31 0.63
N CYS A 298 -7.26 38.11 0.75
CA CYS A 298 -8.09 36.90 0.95
C CYS A 298 -8.72 36.85 2.35
N GLY A 299 -8.19 37.60 3.31
CA GLY A 299 -8.71 37.68 4.67
C GLY A 299 -8.81 36.30 5.32
N ARG A 300 -9.96 36.01 5.96
CA ARG A 300 -10.22 34.71 6.63
C ARG A 300 -10.82 33.64 5.70
N GLN A 301 -10.84 33.86 4.40
CA GLN A 301 -11.33 32.83 3.46
C GLN A 301 -10.38 31.64 3.48
N ARG A 302 -10.83 30.54 4.08
CA ARG A 302 -10.12 29.26 4.10
C ARG A 302 -10.44 28.55 2.80
N SER A 303 -9.55 28.61 1.83
CA SER A 303 -9.63 27.68 0.69
C SER A 303 -8.88 26.40 1.02
N THR A 304 -9.54 25.27 0.85
CA THR A 304 -8.96 23.94 1.06
C THR A 304 -8.25 23.41 -0.19
N SER A 305 -8.38 24.10 -1.33
CA SER A 305 -7.83 23.67 -2.62
C SER A 305 -6.79 24.67 -3.11
N ILE A 306 -5.58 24.18 -3.40
CA ILE A 306 -4.49 24.95 -4.01
C ILE A 306 -4.90 25.54 -5.36
N ALA A 307 -5.67 24.79 -6.17
CA ALA A 307 -6.18 25.30 -7.43
C ALA A 307 -7.09 26.52 -7.23
N ALA A 308 -7.97 26.50 -6.22
CA ALA A 308 -8.80 27.66 -5.90
C ALA A 308 -7.95 28.85 -5.45
N CYS A 309 -6.92 28.62 -4.62
CA CYS A 309 -5.98 29.68 -4.22
C CYS A 309 -5.28 30.30 -5.44
N TYR A 310 -4.84 29.50 -6.40
CA TYR A 310 -4.20 29.98 -7.63
C TYR A 310 -5.09 30.96 -8.43
N PHE A 311 -6.39 30.70 -8.50
CA PHE A 311 -7.33 31.57 -9.20
C PHE A 311 -7.57 32.92 -8.51
N LEU A 312 -7.28 33.01 -7.21
CA LEU A 312 -7.33 34.26 -6.45
C LEU A 312 -6.09 35.14 -6.66
N VAL A 313 -4.99 34.59 -7.18
CA VAL A 313 -3.74 35.33 -7.39
C VAL A 313 -3.88 36.27 -8.58
N PRO A 314 -3.69 37.59 -8.43
CA PRO A 314 -3.68 38.55 -9.52
C PRO A 314 -2.66 38.17 -10.61
N ARG A 315 -2.96 38.52 -11.88
CA ARG A 315 -2.08 38.18 -13.01
C ARG A 315 -0.70 38.86 -12.89
N GLU A 316 -0.66 40.00 -12.29
CA GLU A 316 0.52 40.84 -12.04
C GLU A 316 1.47 40.24 -11.00
N HIS A 317 0.98 39.36 -10.13
CA HIS A 317 1.79 38.66 -9.14
C HIS A 317 2.49 37.44 -9.76
N THR A 318 3.43 37.72 -10.65
CA THR A 318 4.06 36.70 -11.50
C THR A 318 4.85 35.66 -10.72
N ALA A 319 5.64 36.07 -9.70
CA ALA A 319 6.42 35.15 -8.89
C ALA A 319 5.52 34.20 -8.07
N LEU A 320 4.46 34.74 -7.47
CA LEU A 320 3.51 33.94 -6.71
C LEU A 320 2.74 32.96 -7.60
N ARG A 321 2.30 33.42 -8.79
CA ARG A 321 1.68 32.52 -9.78
C ARG A 321 2.61 31.40 -10.21
N GLN A 322 3.90 31.70 -10.41
CA GLN A 322 4.89 30.70 -10.77
C GLN A 322 5.06 29.64 -9.66
N ALA A 323 5.10 30.06 -8.39
CA ALA A 323 5.14 29.11 -7.27
C ALA A 323 3.92 28.19 -7.23
N TYR A 324 2.70 28.72 -7.42
CA TYR A 324 1.49 27.90 -7.55
C TYR A 324 1.51 26.98 -8.77
N GLN A 325 2.04 27.43 -9.90
CA GLN A 325 2.16 26.60 -11.10
C GLN A 325 3.09 25.42 -10.86
N ILE A 326 4.24 25.64 -10.21
CA ILE A 326 5.14 24.57 -9.80
C ILE A 326 4.40 23.57 -8.92
N LEU A 327 3.73 24.04 -7.86
CA LEU A 327 3.01 23.19 -6.93
C LEU A 327 1.90 22.36 -7.60
N LEU A 328 1.14 22.96 -8.53
CA LEU A 328 0.06 22.30 -9.27
C LEU A 328 0.56 21.30 -10.33
N THR A 329 1.83 21.40 -10.76
CA THR A 329 2.42 20.47 -11.72
C THR A 329 3.13 19.29 -11.08
N LEU A 330 3.39 19.34 -9.77
CA LEU A 330 4.03 18.23 -9.06
C LEU A 330 3.09 17.03 -8.97
N PRO A 331 3.54 15.83 -9.38
CA PRO A 331 2.67 14.67 -9.46
C PRO A 331 2.41 14.05 -8.08
N VAL A 332 1.16 14.07 -7.63
CA VAL A 332 0.74 13.35 -6.42
C VAL A 332 0.50 11.88 -6.74
N THR A 333 -0.19 11.61 -7.86
CA THR A 333 -0.50 10.23 -8.26
C THR A 333 -0.48 10.06 -9.77
N SER A 334 0.03 8.92 -10.23
CA SER A 334 -0.08 8.43 -11.60
C SER A 334 -1.26 7.45 -11.79
N ALA A 335 -2.05 7.23 -10.74
CA ALA A 335 -3.11 6.21 -10.75
C ALA A 335 -4.16 6.42 -11.85
N GLY A 336 -4.42 7.65 -12.26
CA GLY A 336 -5.29 7.97 -13.40
C GLY A 336 -4.74 7.38 -14.70
N VAL A 337 -3.46 7.61 -14.96
CA VAL A 337 -2.76 7.11 -16.16
C VAL A 337 -2.68 5.58 -16.12
N GLU A 338 -2.33 4.98 -14.98
CA GLU A 338 -2.28 3.52 -14.81
C GLU A 338 -3.64 2.86 -15.05
N ARG A 339 -4.73 3.47 -14.54
CA ARG A 339 -6.10 3.01 -14.83
C ARG A 339 -6.41 3.07 -16.32
N SER A 340 -5.96 4.11 -17.01
CA SER A 340 -6.15 4.23 -18.46
C SER A 340 -5.38 3.15 -19.23
N PHE A 341 -4.14 2.85 -18.84
CA PHE A 341 -3.38 1.74 -19.43
C PHE A 341 -4.01 0.37 -19.13
N SER A 342 -4.56 0.15 -17.95
CA SER A 342 -5.30 -1.07 -17.64
C SER A 342 -6.54 -1.22 -18.53
N LYS A 343 -7.28 -0.14 -18.77
CA LYS A 343 -8.40 -0.14 -19.73
C LYS A 343 -7.94 -0.36 -21.15
N LEU A 344 -6.80 0.22 -21.55
CA LEU A 344 -6.20 -0.02 -22.85
C LEU A 344 -5.92 -1.51 -23.08
N ALA A 345 -5.35 -2.20 -22.10
CA ALA A 345 -5.08 -3.63 -22.20
C ALA A 345 -6.35 -4.48 -22.37
N LEU A 346 -7.46 -4.09 -21.72
CA LEU A 346 -8.75 -4.74 -21.88
C LEU A 346 -9.37 -4.49 -23.28
N ILE A 347 -9.27 -3.27 -23.78
CA ILE A 347 -9.86 -2.87 -25.07
C ILE A 347 -9.02 -3.43 -26.23
N LYS A 348 -7.69 -3.27 -26.16
CA LYS A 348 -6.74 -3.78 -27.16
C LYS A 348 -6.13 -5.09 -26.69
N SER A 349 -6.94 -6.14 -26.61
CA SER A 349 -6.45 -7.48 -26.30
C SER A 349 -5.64 -8.06 -27.48
N LYS A 350 -4.86 -9.12 -27.21
CA LYS A 350 -4.08 -9.83 -28.24
C LYS A 350 -4.94 -10.34 -29.42
N LEU A 351 -6.25 -10.52 -29.21
CA LEU A 351 -7.19 -10.98 -30.21
C LEU A 351 -7.77 -9.84 -31.08
N ARG A 352 -7.49 -8.56 -30.74
CA ARG A 352 -7.99 -7.37 -31.45
C ARG A 352 -6.87 -6.62 -32.18
N THR A 353 -6.08 -7.34 -32.97
CA THR A 353 -4.90 -6.79 -33.67
C THR A 353 -5.26 -5.78 -34.77
N THR A 354 -6.41 -5.94 -35.42
CA THR A 354 -6.86 -5.15 -36.59
C THR A 354 -7.59 -3.85 -36.21
N MET A 355 -7.67 -3.50 -34.91
CA MET A 355 -8.36 -2.29 -34.47
C MET A 355 -7.61 -1.04 -34.94
N THR A 356 -8.32 -0.16 -35.68
CA THR A 356 -7.77 1.13 -36.13
C THR A 356 -7.56 2.07 -34.93
N GLN A 357 -6.60 3.00 -35.06
CA GLN A 357 -6.31 4.00 -34.02
C GLN A 357 -7.54 4.83 -33.64
N HIS A 358 -8.33 5.24 -34.62
CA HIS A 358 -9.58 6.03 -34.41
C HIS A 358 -10.59 5.24 -33.55
N ARG A 359 -10.81 3.97 -33.86
CA ARG A 359 -11.72 3.10 -33.10
C ARG A 359 -11.19 2.86 -31.67
N LEU A 360 -9.89 2.64 -31.53
CA LEU A 360 -9.27 2.49 -30.20
C LEU A 360 -9.47 3.74 -29.35
N GLN A 361 -9.23 4.91 -29.93
CA GLN A 361 -9.38 6.19 -29.24
C GLN A 361 -10.84 6.41 -28.78
N ALA A 362 -11.81 6.17 -29.65
CA ALA A 362 -13.24 6.29 -29.31
C ALA A 362 -13.64 5.34 -28.15
N LEU A 363 -13.20 4.07 -28.19
CA LEU A 363 -13.48 3.11 -27.14
C LEU A 363 -12.78 3.46 -25.81
N MET A 364 -11.56 4.00 -25.89
CA MET A 364 -10.84 4.49 -24.72
C MET A 364 -11.56 5.67 -24.07
N PHE A 365 -11.99 6.68 -24.82
CA PHE A 365 -12.79 7.79 -24.29
C PHE A 365 -14.08 7.31 -23.64
N ALA A 366 -14.86 6.47 -24.31
CA ALA A 366 -16.08 5.90 -23.74
C ALA A 366 -15.83 5.09 -22.45
N SER A 367 -14.69 4.40 -22.37
CA SER A 367 -14.34 3.61 -21.18
C SER A 367 -13.78 4.45 -20.03
N ILE A 368 -13.10 5.56 -20.30
CA ILE A 368 -12.51 6.44 -19.29
C ILE A 368 -13.56 7.39 -18.73
N GLU A 369 -14.30 8.06 -19.62
CA GLU A 369 -15.26 9.10 -19.30
C GLU A 369 -16.69 8.54 -19.17
N LYS A 370 -16.84 7.51 -18.30
CA LYS A 370 -18.13 6.82 -18.10
C LYS A 370 -19.24 7.73 -17.60
N ASP A 371 -18.91 8.70 -16.76
CA ASP A 371 -19.87 9.61 -16.15
C ASP A 371 -20.43 10.55 -17.22
N ILE A 372 -19.57 11.05 -18.12
CA ILE A 372 -20.00 11.86 -19.28
C ILE A 372 -20.84 11.01 -20.22
N LEU A 373 -20.37 9.78 -20.52
CA LEU A 373 -21.13 8.87 -21.39
C LEU A 373 -22.52 8.55 -20.81
N GLY A 374 -22.61 8.32 -19.49
CA GLY A 374 -23.88 8.04 -18.80
C GLY A 374 -24.84 9.24 -18.75
N SER A 375 -24.34 10.46 -18.93
CA SER A 375 -25.17 11.68 -19.02
C SER A 375 -25.75 11.97 -20.41
N LEU A 376 -25.30 11.23 -21.45
CA LEU A 376 -25.78 11.42 -22.82
C LEU A 376 -27.13 10.70 -23.01
N SER A 377 -28.03 11.36 -23.73
CA SER A 377 -29.31 10.77 -24.16
C SER A 377 -29.07 9.67 -25.19
N CYS A 378 -29.60 8.47 -24.95
CA CYS A 378 -29.51 7.38 -25.91
C CYS A 378 -30.25 7.73 -27.21
N ASP A 379 -31.40 8.41 -27.14
CA ASP A 379 -32.22 8.79 -28.30
C ASP A 379 -31.47 9.80 -29.19
N ASP A 380 -30.79 10.77 -28.58
CA ASP A 380 -29.95 11.72 -29.31
C ASP A 380 -28.76 11.03 -29.99
N LEU A 381 -28.15 10.03 -29.34
CA LEU A 381 -27.08 9.25 -29.95
C LEU A 381 -27.57 8.42 -31.14
N VAL A 382 -28.69 7.74 -30.99
CA VAL A 382 -29.35 6.98 -32.08
C VAL A 382 -29.71 7.89 -33.25
N SER A 383 -30.33 9.02 -32.96
CA SER A 383 -30.71 10.02 -34.00
C SER A 383 -29.48 10.57 -34.74
N LYS A 384 -28.41 10.89 -34.04
CA LYS A 384 -27.14 11.33 -34.65
C LYS A 384 -26.47 10.22 -35.46
N PHE A 385 -26.53 8.98 -34.96
CA PHE A 385 -25.98 7.83 -35.66
C PHE A 385 -26.76 7.53 -36.94
N ALA A 386 -28.09 7.62 -36.93
CA ALA A 386 -28.94 7.41 -38.08
C ALA A 386 -28.70 8.47 -39.19
N ARG A 387 -28.49 9.73 -38.80
CA ARG A 387 -28.27 10.87 -39.75
C ARG A 387 -26.88 10.91 -40.38
N LYS A 388 -25.91 10.14 -39.85
CA LYS A 388 -24.52 10.25 -40.31
C LYS A 388 -24.26 9.60 -41.66
N GLU A 389 -24.97 8.55 -41.99
CA GLU A 389 -24.85 7.80 -43.25
C GLU A 389 -26.18 7.11 -43.59
N ASP A 390 -26.47 6.92 -44.92
CA ASP A 390 -27.59 6.08 -45.34
C ASP A 390 -27.38 4.64 -44.90
N ARG A 391 -28.32 4.14 -44.14
CA ARG A 391 -28.22 2.80 -43.55
C ARG A 391 -29.25 1.85 -44.16
N ARG A 392 -28.87 0.57 -44.29
CA ARG A 392 -29.75 -0.49 -44.79
C ARG A 392 -30.91 -0.83 -43.82
N MET A 393 -30.84 -0.37 -42.56
CA MET A 393 -31.86 -0.61 -41.55
C MET A 393 -32.42 0.75 -41.11
N ASP A 394 -33.73 0.88 -41.13
CA ASP A 394 -34.42 2.02 -40.57
C ASP A 394 -34.32 1.95 -39.06
N LEU A 395 -33.80 3.02 -38.47
CA LEU A 395 -33.58 3.09 -37.02
C LEU A 395 -34.63 3.94 -36.29
N GLY A 396 -35.74 4.31 -37.02
CA GLY A 396 -36.85 5.06 -36.45
C GLY A 396 -36.66 6.57 -36.58
#